data_ca7940e4e446162803c4dff4c53786be
#
_entry.id   ca7940e4e446162803c4dff4c53786be
#
_cell.length_a   1.000
_cell.length_b   1.000
_cell.length_c   1.000
_cell.angle_alpha   90.00
_cell.angle_beta   90.00
_cell.angle_gamma   90.00
#
_symmetry.space_group_name_H-M   'P 1'
#
loop_
_entity.id
_entity.type
_entity.pdbx_description
1 polymer ?
#
loop_
_entity_poly.entity_id
_entity_poly.type
_entity_poly.pdbx_seq_one_letter_code
_entity_poly.pdbx_strand_id
1 'polypeptide(L)'
;MYIEINKKKVFASTGGKPFTKDQPLVLFIHGSGLDHTFWGLHSRFFAFRNYSVLCLDTPGHTNSDGPALNSIEQMGDWVNDVITHLDAKQISIVGHSQGCLIGMEYASRYPEKIMSVSFITSGYETPVNSFLLDAAENNPEIAVNKMISWGFGEAGHMFQGTIPGNSMLVGGYKTMFKNPLHIDLHACNNYKGGKKAASSIKAPCQLILAGKDLMAPKKSGMALADALPQTRELHIIDDCGHMLPLESPNECRNLLKNFIFSNNPTG
;
A
#
# COMPACT_ATOMS: atom_id res chain seq x y z
N MET A 1 10.46 4.56 -13.63
CA MET A 1 11.86 4.10 -13.87
C MET A 1 11.92 2.59 -13.81
N TYR A 2 12.91 2.01 -14.48
CA TYR A 2 13.24 0.59 -14.31
C TYR A 2 14.58 0.46 -13.62
N ILE A 3 14.68 -0.52 -12.72
CA ILE A 3 15.92 -0.96 -12.07
C ILE A 3 16.05 -2.47 -12.22
N GLU A 4 17.25 -3.00 -12.05
CA GLU A 4 17.50 -4.44 -12.09
C GLU A 4 17.87 -4.93 -10.69
N ILE A 5 17.06 -5.84 -10.15
CA ILE A 5 17.30 -6.49 -8.85
C ILE A 5 17.38 -8.01 -9.09
N ASN A 6 18.49 -8.62 -8.74
CA ASN A 6 18.71 -10.07 -8.90
C ASN A 6 18.40 -10.56 -10.34
N LYS A 7 18.83 -9.80 -11.37
CA LYS A 7 18.57 -10.06 -12.80
C LYS A 7 17.09 -10.01 -13.18
N LYS A 8 16.24 -9.37 -12.38
CA LYS A 8 14.84 -9.12 -12.68
C LYS A 8 14.60 -7.64 -12.83
N LYS A 9 13.80 -7.29 -13.82
CA LYS A 9 13.39 -5.90 -14.04
C LYS A 9 12.32 -5.52 -13.03
N VAL A 10 12.53 -4.44 -12.32
CA VAL A 10 11.61 -3.85 -11.33
C VAL A 10 11.18 -2.48 -11.83
N PHE A 11 9.90 -2.24 -11.82
CA PHE A 11 9.33 -0.94 -12.15
C PHE A 11 8.93 -0.16 -10.91
N ALA A 12 9.24 1.15 -10.92
CA ALA A 12 8.73 2.11 -9.95
C ALA A 12 8.28 3.39 -10.67
N SER A 13 7.07 3.86 -10.39
CA SER A 13 6.67 5.21 -10.78
C SER A 13 7.28 6.22 -9.80
N THR A 14 7.82 7.30 -10.33
CA THR A 14 8.54 8.33 -9.55
C THR A 14 7.74 9.63 -9.38
N GLY A 15 6.44 9.58 -9.62
CA GLY A 15 5.55 10.75 -9.48
C GLY A 15 5.83 11.86 -10.49
N GLY A 16 6.56 11.59 -11.58
CA GLY A 16 6.85 12.54 -12.66
C GLY A 16 8.12 13.39 -12.46
N LYS A 17 8.97 13.03 -11.48
CA LYS A 17 10.32 13.59 -11.29
C LYS A 17 11.34 12.46 -11.24
N PRO A 18 12.58 12.67 -11.70
CA PRO A 18 13.64 11.68 -11.50
C PRO A 18 13.85 11.34 -10.02
N PHE A 19 14.18 10.09 -9.75
CA PHE A 19 14.63 9.68 -8.42
C PHE A 19 16.00 10.30 -8.11
N THR A 20 16.16 10.79 -6.89
CA THR A 20 17.42 11.37 -6.37
C THR A 20 17.69 10.78 -4.98
N LYS A 21 18.78 10.03 -4.82
CA LYS A 21 19.09 9.29 -3.59
C LYS A 21 19.32 10.18 -2.35
N ASP A 22 19.69 11.44 -2.56
CA ASP A 22 19.99 12.39 -1.49
C ASP A 22 18.75 13.15 -1.01
N GLN A 23 17.60 12.96 -1.66
CA GLN A 23 16.32 13.49 -1.20
C GLN A 23 15.60 12.49 -0.30
N PRO A 24 14.83 12.96 0.70
CA PRO A 24 13.94 12.13 1.46
C PRO A 24 13.00 11.36 0.54
N LEU A 25 12.81 10.07 0.80
CA LEU A 25 12.00 9.18 -0.01
C LEU A 25 10.60 8.98 0.58
N VAL A 26 9.58 9.10 -0.25
CA VAL A 26 8.25 8.56 0.04
C VAL A 26 8.06 7.28 -0.79
N LEU A 27 8.01 6.16 -0.07
CA LEU A 27 7.84 4.82 -0.64
C LEU A 27 6.37 4.41 -0.53
N PHE A 28 5.70 4.24 -1.67
CA PHE A 28 4.33 3.76 -1.76
C PHE A 28 4.27 2.29 -2.14
N ILE A 29 3.53 1.50 -1.36
CA ILE A 29 3.33 0.06 -1.55
C ILE A 29 1.83 -0.21 -1.70
N HIS A 30 1.44 -0.78 -2.84
CA HIS A 30 0.04 -1.04 -3.19
C HIS A 30 -0.54 -2.27 -2.46
N GLY A 31 -1.87 -2.41 -2.51
CA GLY A 31 -2.59 -3.58 -2.00
C GLY A 31 -2.66 -4.73 -3.00
N SER A 32 -3.27 -5.85 -2.58
CA SER A 32 -3.40 -7.08 -3.37
C SER A 32 -4.00 -6.83 -4.74
N GLY A 33 -3.37 -7.36 -5.78
CA GLY A 33 -3.80 -7.25 -7.17
C GLY A 33 -3.70 -5.85 -7.78
N LEU A 34 -3.24 -4.84 -7.04
CA LEU A 34 -3.07 -3.46 -7.52
C LEU A 34 -1.68 -3.26 -8.14
N ASP A 35 -1.33 -2.02 -8.48
CA ASP A 35 -0.04 -1.60 -9.00
C ASP A 35 0.25 -0.12 -8.64
N HIS A 36 1.36 0.42 -9.18
CA HIS A 36 1.78 1.81 -8.97
C HIS A 36 0.71 2.85 -9.31
N THR A 37 -0.24 2.54 -10.22
CA THR A 37 -1.27 3.51 -10.66
C THR A 37 -2.24 3.87 -9.54
N PHE A 38 -2.39 2.99 -8.55
CA PHE A 38 -3.19 3.27 -7.35
C PHE A 38 -2.76 4.56 -6.64
N TRP A 39 -1.50 4.91 -6.73
CA TRP A 39 -0.90 6.07 -6.07
C TRP A 39 -0.83 7.33 -6.95
N GLY A 40 -1.43 7.30 -8.14
CA GLY A 40 -1.34 8.39 -9.12
C GLY A 40 -1.80 9.76 -8.59
N LEU A 41 -2.83 9.77 -7.70
CA LEU A 41 -3.37 10.99 -7.09
C LEU A 41 -2.51 11.52 -5.92
N HIS A 42 -1.53 10.75 -5.45
CA HIS A 42 -0.68 11.08 -4.31
C HIS A 42 0.78 11.33 -4.69
N SER A 43 1.36 10.44 -5.48
CA SER A 43 2.79 10.40 -5.78
C SER A 43 3.33 11.71 -6.36
N ARG A 44 2.60 12.28 -7.33
CA ARG A 44 2.98 13.54 -7.95
C ARG A 44 3.07 14.71 -6.95
N PHE A 45 2.21 14.73 -5.94
CA PHE A 45 2.21 15.77 -4.93
C PHE A 45 3.53 15.84 -4.17
N PHE A 46 4.08 14.70 -3.75
CA PHE A 46 5.35 14.62 -3.03
C PHE A 46 6.55 14.86 -3.96
N ALA A 47 6.54 14.28 -5.16
CA ALA A 47 7.62 14.44 -6.14
C ALA A 47 7.87 15.92 -6.50
N PHE A 48 6.83 16.76 -6.51
CA PHE A 48 6.94 18.20 -6.77
C PHE A 48 7.17 19.05 -5.50
N ARG A 49 7.55 18.40 -4.37
CA ARG A 49 7.87 19.04 -3.07
C ARG A 49 9.18 18.54 -2.49
N ASN A 50 10.15 18.30 -3.37
CA ASN A 50 11.52 17.90 -3.04
C ASN A 50 11.64 16.53 -2.35
N TYR A 51 10.67 15.64 -2.52
CA TYR A 51 10.80 14.24 -2.17
C TYR A 51 11.12 13.40 -3.40
N SER A 52 12.03 12.45 -3.25
CA SER A 52 12.05 11.29 -4.15
C SER A 52 10.82 10.43 -3.88
N VAL A 53 10.24 9.88 -4.91
CA VAL A 53 9.04 9.04 -4.81
C VAL A 53 9.26 7.73 -5.52
N LEU A 54 8.85 6.65 -4.90
CA LEU A 54 8.76 5.32 -5.51
C LEU A 54 7.38 4.73 -5.24
N CYS A 55 6.61 4.50 -6.30
CA CYS A 55 5.43 3.66 -6.25
C CYS A 55 5.81 2.36 -6.96
N LEU A 56 6.02 1.31 -6.18
CA LEU A 56 6.54 0.04 -6.68
C LEU A 56 5.42 -0.77 -7.36
N ASP A 57 5.77 -1.45 -8.47
CA ASP A 57 5.06 -2.66 -8.89
C ASP A 57 5.80 -3.84 -8.23
N THR A 58 5.12 -4.56 -7.36
CA THR A 58 5.71 -5.75 -6.71
C THR A 58 6.01 -6.85 -7.73
N PRO A 59 6.88 -7.83 -7.45
CA PRO A 59 7.24 -8.87 -8.42
C PRO A 59 6.03 -9.55 -9.02
N GLY A 60 6.01 -9.69 -10.35
CA GLY A 60 4.89 -10.27 -11.11
C GLY A 60 3.72 -9.34 -11.35
N HIS A 61 3.78 -8.08 -10.88
CA HIS A 61 2.73 -7.09 -11.11
C HIS A 61 3.11 -6.17 -12.29
N THR A 62 2.16 -5.91 -13.12
CA THR A 62 2.12 -4.97 -14.26
C THR A 62 3.43 -4.82 -15.04
N ASN A 63 4.39 -4.04 -14.55
CA ASN A 63 5.65 -3.74 -15.26
C ASN A 63 6.89 -4.37 -14.64
N SER A 64 6.75 -5.05 -13.49
CA SER A 64 7.84 -5.77 -12.83
C SER A 64 7.87 -7.24 -13.22
N ASP A 65 9.08 -7.78 -13.44
CA ASP A 65 9.24 -9.20 -13.76
C ASP A 65 8.78 -10.10 -12.60
N GLY A 66 8.23 -11.26 -12.96
CA GLY A 66 7.86 -12.30 -12.01
C GLY A 66 8.99 -13.28 -11.66
N PRO A 67 8.66 -14.33 -10.93
CA PRO A 67 7.33 -14.64 -10.43
C PRO A 67 6.89 -13.76 -9.27
N ALA A 68 5.58 -13.71 -9.00
CA ALA A 68 5.04 -13.06 -7.80
C ALA A 68 5.57 -13.77 -6.55
N LEU A 69 5.80 -12.98 -5.49
CA LEU A 69 6.19 -13.51 -4.18
C LEU A 69 4.98 -14.01 -3.41
N ASN A 70 5.12 -15.11 -2.71
CA ASN A 70 4.01 -15.80 -2.05
C ASN A 70 3.97 -15.63 -0.53
N SER A 71 4.83 -14.78 0.04
CA SER A 71 4.77 -14.41 1.46
C SER A 71 5.09 -12.94 1.68
N ILE A 72 4.49 -12.36 2.71
CA ILE A 72 4.68 -10.96 3.11
C ILE A 72 6.14 -10.73 3.53
N GLU A 73 6.75 -11.70 4.19
CA GLU A 73 8.14 -11.65 4.63
C GLU A 73 9.10 -11.52 3.44
N GLN A 74 8.91 -12.32 2.40
CA GLN A 74 9.71 -12.23 1.16
C GLN A 74 9.51 -10.88 0.45
N MET A 75 8.28 -10.35 0.46
CA MET A 75 8.00 -9.04 -0.11
C MET A 75 8.71 -7.93 0.67
N GLY A 76 8.77 -8.03 2.00
CA GLY A 76 9.53 -7.11 2.86
C GLY A 76 11.04 -7.14 2.57
N ASP A 77 11.62 -8.35 2.39
CA ASP A 77 13.02 -8.50 2.00
C ASP A 77 13.29 -7.92 0.60
N TRP A 78 12.39 -8.17 -0.34
CA TRP A 78 12.49 -7.61 -1.67
C TRP A 78 12.45 -6.06 -1.67
N VAL A 79 11.61 -5.44 -0.82
CA VAL A 79 11.62 -3.98 -0.65
C VAL A 79 13.00 -3.52 -0.16
N ASN A 80 13.61 -4.23 0.79
CA ASN A 80 14.96 -3.92 1.27
C ASN A 80 16.00 -4.02 0.14
N ASP A 81 15.92 -5.01 -0.74
CA ASP A 81 16.82 -5.15 -1.89
C ASP A 81 16.70 -3.93 -2.83
N VAL A 82 15.46 -3.49 -3.13
CA VAL A 82 15.21 -2.28 -3.94
C VAL A 82 15.82 -1.04 -3.30
N ILE A 83 15.57 -0.82 -2.02
CA ILE A 83 16.05 0.35 -1.28
C ILE A 83 17.58 0.35 -1.14
N THR A 84 18.16 -0.80 -0.93
CA THR A 84 19.61 -0.96 -0.84
C THR A 84 20.28 -0.68 -2.18
N HIS A 85 19.74 -1.20 -3.28
CA HIS A 85 20.22 -0.95 -4.63
C HIS A 85 20.21 0.54 -4.99
N LEU A 86 19.18 1.27 -4.57
CA LEU A 86 19.02 2.70 -4.83
C LEU A 86 19.77 3.61 -3.87
N ASP A 87 20.39 3.06 -2.83
CA ASP A 87 21.07 3.80 -1.75
C ASP A 87 20.17 4.88 -1.12
N ALA A 88 18.86 4.65 -1.03
CA ALA A 88 17.93 5.57 -0.38
C ALA A 88 18.14 5.57 1.15
N LYS A 89 17.97 6.73 1.81
CA LYS A 89 18.40 6.90 3.21
C LYS A 89 17.30 7.31 4.19
N GLN A 90 16.43 8.20 3.82
CA GLN A 90 15.38 8.77 4.69
C GLN A 90 14.02 8.38 4.12
N ILE A 91 13.41 7.34 4.66
CA ILE A 91 12.27 6.68 4.03
C ILE A 91 11.00 6.87 4.85
N SER A 92 10.01 7.50 4.27
CA SER A 92 8.62 7.46 4.75
C SER A 92 7.85 6.41 3.95
N ILE A 93 7.39 5.38 4.64
CA ILE A 93 6.61 4.29 4.03
C ILE A 93 5.13 4.64 4.06
N VAL A 94 4.44 4.43 2.94
CA VAL A 94 2.99 4.53 2.82
C VAL A 94 2.48 3.22 2.21
N GLY A 95 1.80 2.42 3.01
CA GLY A 95 1.19 1.17 2.59
C GLY A 95 -0.33 1.26 2.54
N HIS A 96 -0.93 0.51 1.61
CA HIS A 96 -2.37 0.28 1.55
C HIS A 96 -2.63 -1.23 1.61
N SER A 97 -3.55 -1.65 2.50
CA SER A 97 -3.97 -3.07 2.59
C SER A 97 -2.78 -4.03 2.72
N GLN A 98 -2.55 -4.96 1.80
CA GLN A 98 -1.35 -5.82 1.74
C GLN A 98 -0.05 -5.00 1.84
N GLY A 99 0.01 -3.84 1.18
CA GLY A 99 1.16 -2.95 1.25
C GLY A 99 1.49 -2.48 2.67
N CYS A 100 0.51 -2.46 3.58
CA CYS A 100 0.75 -2.21 5.00
C CYS A 100 1.51 -3.36 5.66
N LEU A 101 1.14 -4.61 5.35
CA LEU A 101 1.83 -5.79 5.87
C LEU A 101 3.27 -5.85 5.39
N ILE A 102 3.49 -5.56 4.10
CA ILE A 102 4.83 -5.49 3.49
C ILE A 102 5.66 -4.38 4.14
N GLY A 103 5.09 -3.18 4.26
CA GLY A 103 5.74 -2.04 4.90
C GLY A 103 6.05 -2.29 6.38
N MET A 104 5.17 -3.00 7.07
CA MET A 104 5.35 -3.42 8.47
C MET A 104 6.53 -4.39 8.64
N GLU A 105 6.61 -5.43 7.80
CA GLU A 105 7.73 -6.36 7.77
C GLU A 105 9.05 -5.64 7.45
N TYR A 106 9.04 -4.81 6.42
CA TYR A 106 10.22 -4.04 6.05
C TYR A 106 10.68 -3.13 7.20
N ALA A 107 9.78 -2.30 7.76
CA ALA A 107 10.13 -1.36 8.84
C ALA A 107 10.58 -2.05 10.13
N SER A 108 10.04 -3.22 10.44
CA SER A 108 10.41 -3.98 11.66
C SER A 108 11.80 -4.59 11.57
N ARG A 109 12.21 -5.04 10.39
CA ARG A 109 13.48 -5.76 10.19
C ARG A 109 14.62 -4.85 9.74
N TYR A 110 14.32 -3.73 9.11
CA TYR A 110 15.30 -2.79 8.56
C TYR A 110 15.05 -1.34 9.03
N PRO A 111 15.07 -1.08 10.35
CA PRO A 111 14.57 0.19 10.92
C PRO A 111 15.48 1.41 10.70
N GLU A 112 16.74 1.23 10.30
CA GLU A 112 17.78 2.28 10.38
C GLU A 112 17.51 3.48 9.48
N LYS A 113 16.77 3.28 8.38
CA LYS A 113 16.49 4.31 7.39
C LYS A 113 15.04 4.83 7.44
N ILE A 114 14.20 4.26 8.34
CA ILE A 114 12.78 4.54 8.35
C ILE A 114 12.48 5.76 9.22
N MET A 115 11.93 6.79 8.61
CA MET A 115 11.55 8.04 9.26
C MET A 115 10.10 8.02 9.76
N SER A 116 9.20 7.39 9.01
CA SER A 116 7.79 7.26 9.38
C SER A 116 7.11 6.12 8.61
N VAL A 117 5.99 5.61 9.15
CA VAL A 117 5.17 4.59 8.49
C VAL A 117 3.69 5.01 8.54
N SER A 118 3.04 5.08 7.39
CA SER A 118 1.61 5.33 7.27
C SER A 118 0.90 4.05 6.80
N PHE A 119 -0.04 3.56 7.60
CA PHE A 119 -0.86 2.39 7.34
C PHE A 119 -2.26 2.83 6.93
N ILE A 120 -2.70 2.46 5.72
CA ILE A 120 -4.00 2.84 5.20
C ILE A 120 -4.86 1.59 5.03
N THR A 121 -6.01 1.56 5.70
CA THR A 121 -7.03 0.49 5.63
C THR A 121 -6.45 -0.91 5.78
N SER A 122 -5.85 -1.21 6.94
CA SER A 122 -5.28 -2.52 7.26
C SER A 122 -5.30 -2.80 8.77
N GLY A 123 -5.06 -4.07 9.12
CA GLY A 123 -4.68 -4.52 10.45
C GLY A 123 -3.25 -5.05 10.44
N TYR A 124 -2.80 -5.62 11.55
CA TYR A 124 -1.53 -6.36 11.57
C TYR A 124 -1.66 -7.78 10.96
N GLU A 125 -2.87 -8.26 10.79
CA GLU A 125 -3.23 -9.47 10.05
C GLU A 125 -4.46 -9.17 9.20
N THR A 126 -4.55 -9.80 8.04
CA THR A 126 -5.68 -9.62 7.11
C THR A 126 -6.18 -11.00 6.67
N PRO A 127 -6.94 -11.70 7.54
CA PRO A 127 -7.54 -12.97 7.16
C PRO A 127 -8.49 -12.74 5.98
N VAL A 128 -8.35 -13.55 4.94
CA VAL A 128 -9.15 -13.45 3.71
C VAL A 128 -10.32 -14.43 3.77
N ASN A 129 -11.48 -13.96 3.34
CA ASN A 129 -12.67 -14.82 3.24
C ASN A 129 -12.39 -16.03 2.33
N SER A 130 -12.77 -17.24 2.78
CA SER A 130 -12.48 -18.49 2.06
C SER A 130 -13.10 -18.55 0.67
N PHE A 131 -14.31 -17.97 0.50
CA PHE A 131 -14.93 -17.83 -0.82
C PHE A 131 -14.07 -16.97 -1.76
N LEU A 132 -13.48 -15.88 -1.25
CA LEU A 132 -12.64 -15.00 -2.06
C LEU A 132 -11.32 -15.69 -2.46
N LEU A 133 -10.72 -16.49 -1.56
CA LEU A 133 -9.53 -17.29 -1.87
C LEU A 133 -9.83 -18.31 -2.98
N ASP A 134 -10.89 -19.08 -2.83
CA ASP A 134 -11.31 -20.05 -3.83
C ASP A 134 -11.63 -19.38 -5.17
N ALA A 135 -12.38 -18.29 -5.15
CA ALA A 135 -12.71 -17.56 -6.36
C ALA A 135 -11.47 -16.98 -7.06
N ALA A 136 -10.48 -16.46 -6.29
CA ALA A 136 -9.26 -15.92 -6.88
C ALA A 136 -8.42 -16.97 -7.62
N GLU A 137 -8.46 -18.21 -7.16
CA GLU A 137 -7.76 -19.33 -7.78
C GLU A 137 -8.54 -19.94 -8.96
N ASN A 138 -9.85 -20.16 -8.80
CA ASN A 138 -10.65 -20.93 -9.74
C ASN A 138 -11.55 -20.10 -10.66
N ASN A 139 -11.91 -18.88 -10.25
CA ASN A 139 -12.81 -17.96 -10.97
C ASN A 139 -12.38 -16.50 -10.81
N PRO A 140 -11.23 -16.06 -11.40
CA PRO A 140 -10.64 -14.75 -11.16
C PRO A 140 -11.59 -13.58 -11.40
N GLU A 141 -12.51 -13.70 -12.37
CA GLU A 141 -13.52 -12.67 -12.66
C GLU A 141 -14.45 -12.44 -11.46
N ILE A 142 -14.90 -13.54 -10.82
CA ILE A 142 -15.74 -13.46 -9.63
C ILE A 142 -14.96 -12.80 -8.48
N ALA A 143 -13.70 -13.21 -8.29
CA ALA A 143 -12.86 -12.64 -7.26
C ALA A 143 -12.67 -11.12 -7.46
N VAL A 144 -12.30 -10.68 -8.65
CA VAL A 144 -12.10 -9.26 -8.95
C VAL A 144 -13.39 -8.46 -8.78
N ASN A 145 -14.53 -8.99 -9.23
CA ASN A 145 -15.83 -8.36 -9.01
C ASN A 145 -16.15 -8.18 -7.52
N LYS A 146 -15.81 -9.19 -6.68
CA LYS A 146 -15.97 -9.10 -5.22
C LYS A 146 -15.01 -8.10 -4.59
N MET A 147 -13.75 -8.09 -5.00
CA MET A 147 -12.77 -7.09 -4.55
C MET A 147 -13.25 -5.66 -4.83
N ILE A 148 -13.80 -5.41 -6.00
CA ILE A 148 -14.38 -4.10 -6.37
C ILE A 148 -15.63 -3.81 -5.54
N SER A 149 -16.57 -4.76 -5.46
CA SER A 149 -17.84 -4.57 -4.77
C SER A 149 -17.67 -4.33 -3.27
N TRP A 150 -16.72 -5.01 -2.62
CA TRP A 150 -16.46 -4.85 -1.19
C TRP A 150 -15.43 -3.77 -0.88
N GLY A 151 -14.58 -3.45 -1.86
CA GLY A 151 -13.48 -2.50 -1.69
C GLY A 151 -13.91 -1.04 -1.73
N PHE A 152 -14.89 -0.70 -2.56
CA PHE A 152 -15.39 0.67 -2.64
C PHE A 152 -16.60 0.86 -1.74
N GLY A 153 -16.65 1.99 -1.04
CA GLY A 153 -17.84 2.42 -0.31
C GLY A 153 -18.96 2.90 -1.25
N GLU A 154 -20.12 3.22 -0.70
CA GLU A 154 -21.29 3.68 -1.47
C GLU A 154 -20.98 4.84 -2.41
N ALA A 155 -20.14 5.78 -1.96
CA ALA A 155 -19.71 6.92 -2.75
C ALA A 155 -18.91 6.53 -4.00
N GLY A 156 -18.10 5.48 -3.92
CA GLY A 156 -17.36 4.92 -5.06
C GLY A 156 -18.28 4.28 -6.10
N HIS A 157 -19.42 3.72 -5.66
CA HIS A 157 -20.43 3.14 -6.54
C HIS A 157 -21.40 4.17 -7.11
N MET A 158 -21.59 5.32 -6.46
CA MET A 158 -22.60 6.34 -6.78
C MET A 158 -22.03 7.60 -7.46
N PHE A 159 -21.13 7.46 -8.43
CA PHE A 159 -20.81 8.56 -9.34
C PHE A 159 -20.08 9.79 -8.76
N GLN A 160 -19.22 9.63 -7.78
CA GLN A 160 -18.37 10.72 -7.30
C GLN A 160 -17.11 10.93 -8.16
N GLY A 161 -17.27 11.36 -9.39
CA GLY A 161 -16.14 11.69 -10.24
C GLY A 161 -16.55 12.42 -11.50
N THR A 162 -15.61 13.03 -12.19
CA THR A 162 -15.80 13.78 -13.43
C THR A 162 -16.35 12.92 -14.58
N ILE A 163 -16.15 11.61 -14.50
CA ILE A 163 -16.79 10.63 -15.38
C ILE A 163 -17.54 9.68 -14.45
N PRO A 164 -18.87 9.54 -14.61
CA PRO A 164 -19.69 8.79 -13.67
C PRO A 164 -19.04 7.46 -13.29
N GLY A 165 -18.77 7.28 -12.01
CA GLY A 165 -18.36 6.11 -11.22
C GLY A 165 -17.49 5.02 -11.83
N ASN A 166 -17.58 4.88 -13.12
CA ASN A 166 -17.04 3.76 -13.85
C ASN A 166 -15.52 3.78 -14.03
N SER A 167 -14.86 4.95 -14.03
CA SER A 167 -13.43 4.99 -14.36
C SER A 167 -12.56 4.39 -13.25
N MET A 168 -12.86 4.64 -11.98
CA MET A 168 -12.16 4.02 -10.84
C MET A 168 -12.45 2.53 -10.75
N LEU A 169 -13.72 2.14 -10.87
CA LEU A 169 -14.14 0.75 -10.80
C LEU A 169 -13.57 -0.06 -11.97
N VAL A 170 -13.66 0.47 -13.19
CA VAL A 170 -13.12 -0.17 -14.39
C VAL A 170 -11.60 -0.23 -14.35
N GLY A 171 -10.93 0.82 -13.88
CA GLY A 171 -9.47 0.84 -13.67
C GLY A 171 -9.02 -0.23 -12.69
N GLY A 172 -9.64 -0.29 -11.53
CA GLY A 172 -9.40 -1.32 -10.51
C GLY A 172 -9.63 -2.73 -11.03
N TYR A 173 -10.75 -2.96 -11.74
CA TYR A 173 -11.05 -4.23 -12.38
C TYR A 173 -9.94 -4.67 -13.34
N LYS A 174 -9.56 -3.80 -14.29
CA LYS A 174 -8.52 -4.11 -15.28
C LYS A 174 -7.17 -4.39 -14.64
N THR A 175 -6.81 -3.65 -13.60
CA THR A 175 -5.54 -3.83 -12.88
C THR A 175 -5.52 -5.16 -12.15
N MET A 176 -6.53 -5.44 -11.33
CA MET A 176 -6.60 -6.68 -10.55
C MET A 176 -6.69 -7.93 -11.41
N PHE A 177 -7.34 -7.84 -12.57
CA PHE A 177 -7.45 -8.98 -13.49
C PHE A 177 -6.13 -9.35 -14.16
N LYS A 178 -5.21 -8.40 -14.30
CA LYS A 178 -3.88 -8.63 -14.89
C LYS A 178 -2.85 -9.13 -13.89
N ASN A 179 -3.03 -8.78 -12.63
CA ASN A 179 -2.06 -9.03 -11.57
C ASN A 179 -2.34 -10.34 -10.84
N PRO A 180 -1.37 -10.92 -10.13
CA PRO A 180 -1.47 -12.23 -9.49
C PRO A 180 -2.29 -12.16 -8.19
N LEU A 181 -3.56 -11.72 -8.26
CA LEU A 181 -4.45 -11.50 -7.11
C LEU A 181 -4.54 -12.71 -6.18
N HIS A 182 -4.59 -13.94 -6.73
CA HIS A 182 -4.68 -15.17 -5.93
C HIS A 182 -3.43 -15.36 -5.04
N ILE A 183 -2.22 -15.10 -5.57
CA ILE A 183 -0.97 -15.22 -4.81
C ILE A 183 -0.97 -14.19 -3.67
N ASP A 184 -1.36 -12.96 -3.95
CA ASP A 184 -1.42 -11.88 -2.97
C ASP A 184 -2.38 -12.18 -1.83
N LEU A 185 -3.59 -12.63 -2.16
CA LEU A 185 -4.61 -12.96 -1.15
C LEU A 185 -4.16 -14.13 -0.28
N HIS A 186 -3.52 -15.15 -0.85
CA HIS A 186 -2.93 -16.24 -0.08
C HIS A 186 -1.79 -15.77 0.82
N ALA A 187 -0.91 -14.90 0.33
CA ALA A 187 0.16 -14.31 1.14
C ALA A 187 -0.41 -13.54 2.35
N CYS A 188 -1.44 -12.72 2.14
CA CYS A 188 -2.12 -12.01 3.22
C CYS A 188 -2.76 -12.96 4.23
N ASN A 189 -3.51 -13.97 3.76
CA ASN A 189 -4.20 -14.92 4.61
C ASN A 189 -3.26 -15.77 5.47
N ASN A 190 -2.10 -16.12 4.92
CA ASN A 190 -1.11 -16.98 5.57
C ASN A 190 -0.17 -16.20 6.51
N TYR A 191 -0.12 -14.87 6.40
CA TYR A 191 0.73 -14.04 7.23
C TYR A 191 0.26 -14.01 8.69
N LYS A 192 1.12 -14.45 9.62
CA LYS A 192 0.86 -14.51 11.07
C LYS A 192 1.87 -13.75 11.91
N GLY A 193 2.88 -13.16 11.28
CA GLY A 193 3.95 -12.41 11.93
C GLY A 193 3.59 -10.98 12.35
N GLY A 194 2.43 -10.46 11.91
CA GLY A 194 2.12 -9.06 11.91
C GLY A 194 2.11 -8.38 13.28
N LYS A 195 1.56 -9.02 14.31
CA LYS A 195 1.58 -8.45 15.66
C LYS A 195 3.00 -8.26 16.19
N LYS A 196 3.88 -9.24 15.94
CA LYS A 196 5.29 -9.18 16.33
C LYS A 196 6.02 -8.09 15.53
N ALA A 197 5.80 -8.03 14.22
CA ALA A 197 6.39 -7.01 13.36
C ALA A 197 5.95 -5.61 13.80
N ALA A 198 4.64 -5.38 13.99
CA ALA A 198 4.09 -4.11 14.48
C ALA A 198 4.77 -3.65 15.78
N SER A 199 4.87 -4.55 16.78
CA SER A 199 5.47 -4.22 18.08
C SER A 199 6.97 -3.91 18.03
N SER A 200 7.63 -4.24 16.93
CA SER A 200 9.07 -4.02 16.71
C SER A 200 9.39 -2.73 15.94
N ILE A 201 8.39 -2.03 15.40
CA ILE A 201 8.59 -0.79 14.64
C ILE A 201 9.01 0.33 15.60
N LYS A 202 10.13 0.98 15.28
CA LYS A 202 10.69 2.09 16.07
C LYS A 202 10.27 3.47 15.56
N ALA A 203 9.95 3.56 14.28
CA ALA A 203 9.57 4.83 13.65
C ALA A 203 8.16 5.29 14.09
N PRO A 204 7.88 6.60 14.06
CA PRO A 204 6.53 7.13 14.22
C PRO A 204 5.56 6.50 13.22
N CYS A 205 4.36 6.13 13.68
CA CYS A 205 3.32 5.51 12.87
C CYS A 205 2.06 6.36 12.81
N GLN A 206 1.44 6.38 11.63
CA GLN A 206 0.12 6.94 11.37
C GLN A 206 -0.81 5.84 10.85
N LEU A 207 -2.06 5.85 11.29
CA LEU A 207 -3.11 5.01 10.74
C LEU A 207 -4.21 5.88 10.12
N ILE A 208 -4.66 5.52 8.92
CA ILE A 208 -5.79 6.14 8.23
C ILE A 208 -6.78 5.01 7.90
N LEU A 209 -7.88 4.97 8.63
CA LEU A 209 -8.89 3.91 8.55
C LEU A 209 -10.15 4.41 7.85
N ALA A 210 -10.86 3.53 7.20
CA ALA A 210 -12.14 3.82 6.55
C ALA A 210 -13.31 3.30 7.40
N GLY A 211 -14.32 4.15 7.57
CA GLY A 211 -15.47 3.83 8.43
C GLY A 211 -16.35 2.72 7.85
N LYS A 212 -16.40 2.58 6.51
CA LYS A 212 -17.23 1.61 5.79
C LYS A 212 -16.41 0.50 5.11
N ASP A 213 -15.20 0.26 5.58
CA ASP A 213 -14.33 -0.80 5.07
C ASP A 213 -14.88 -2.20 5.41
N LEU A 214 -15.27 -2.95 4.38
CA LEU A 214 -15.76 -4.32 4.50
C LEU A 214 -14.65 -5.37 4.39
N MET A 215 -13.44 -4.98 3.93
CA MET A 215 -12.32 -5.89 3.70
C MET A 215 -11.33 -5.91 4.87
N ALA A 216 -11.02 -4.73 5.42
CA ALA A 216 -10.21 -4.57 6.62
C ALA A 216 -10.98 -3.70 7.63
N PRO A 217 -11.93 -4.28 8.38
CA PRO A 217 -12.80 -3.52 9.27
C PRO A 217 -12.02 -2.65 10.24
N LYS A 218 -12.55 -1.47 10.56
CA LYS A 218 -11.95 -0.50 11.49
C LYS A 218 -11.38 -1.15 12.77
N LYS A 219 -12.03 -2.19 13.30
CA LYS A 219 -11.56 -2.95 14.46
C LYS A 219 -10.16 -3.53 14.26
N SER A 220 -9.83 -4.00 13.07
CA SER A 220 -8.50 -4.55 12.74
C SER A 220 -7.42 -3.46 12.77
N GLY A 221 -7.74 -2.27 12.26
CA GLY A 221 -6.85 -1.11 12.32
C GLY A 221 -6.64 -0.60 13.74
N MET A 222 -7.68 -0.59 14.57
CA MET A 222 -7.57 -0.26 15.99
C MET A 222 -6.64 -1.24 16.73
N ALA A 223 -6.77 -2.54 16.46
CA ALA A 223 -5.87 -3.55 17.03
C ALA A 223 -4.40 -3.37 16.55
N LEU A 224 -4.19 -2.90 15.31
CA LEU A 224 -2.86 -2.53 14.84
C LEU A 224 -2.33 -1.31 15.62
N ALA A 225 -3.14 -0.27 15.82
CA ALA A 225 -2.75 0.91 16.58
C ALA A 225 -2.31 0.55 18.01
N ASP A 226 -3.02 -0.37 18.66
CA ASP A 226 -2.69 -0.86 20.02
C ASP A 226 -1.39 -1.68 20.05
N ALA A 227 -1.03 -2.33 18.93
CA ALA A 227 0.19 -3.14 18.83
C ALA A 227 1.45 -2.30 18.53
N LEU A 228 1.28 -1.11 17.98
CA LEU A 228 2.40 -0.23 17.57
C LEU A 228 2.91 0.59 18.77
N PRO A 229 4.22 0.56 19.08
CA PRO A 229 4.78 1.33 20.22
C PRO A 229 4.77 2.84 19.99
N GLN A 230 4.74 3.29 18.73
CA GLN A 230 4.91 4.68 18.33
C GLN A 230 3.75 5.17 17.45
N THR A 231 2.50 4.80 17.77
CA THR A 231 1.32 5.40 17.11
C THR A 231 1.21 6.87 17.51
N ARG A 232 1.36 7.77 16.54
CA ARG A 232 1.28 9.22 16.72
C ARG A 232 -0.06 9.80 16.28
N GLU A 233 -0.64 9.21 15.23
CA GLU A 233 -1.88 9.69 14.64
C GLU A 233 -2.77 8.52 14.24
N LEU A 234 -4.04 8.63 14.56
CA LEU A 234 -5.09 7.71 14.14
C LEU A 234 -6.27 8.53 13.60
N HIS A 235 -6.57 8.35 12.32
CA HIS A 235 -7.65 9.03 11.62
C HIS A 235 -8.66 8.02 11.10
N ILE A 236 -9.94 8.40 11.13
CA ILE A 236 -11.03 7.61 10.57
C ILE A 236 -11.78 8.50 9.59
N ILE A 237 -11.89 8.07 8.33
CA ILE A 237 -12.71 8.73 7.31
C ILE A 237 -14.00 7.92 7.18
N ASP A 238 -15.09 8.44 7.76
CA ASP A 238 -16.29 7.65 8.02
C ASP A 238 -17.01 7.17 6.76
N ASP A 239 -17.01 7.96 5.68
CA ASP A 239 -17.78 7.67 4.46
C ASP A 239 -17.00 6.95 3.37
N CYS A 240 -15.81 6.44 3.67
CA CYS A 240 -14.96 5.70 2.73
C CYS A 240 -15.01 4.20 2.96
N GLY A 241 -14.85 3.44 1.88
CA GLY A 241 -14.56 2.03 1.86
C GLY A 241 -13.05 1.74 1.90
N HIS A 242 -12.68 0.51 1.54
CA HIS A 242 -11.30 0.03 1.56
C HIS A 242 -10.36 0.79 0.61
N MET A 243 -10.88 1.27 -0.53
CA MET A 243 -10.11 2.03 -1.52
C MET A 243 -10.00 3.52 -1.17
N LEU A 244 -9.91 3.84 0.12
CA LEU A 244 -9.86 5.18 0.70
C LEU A 244 -8.93 6.16 -0.04
N PRO A 245 -7.71 5.82 -0.48
CA PRO A 245 -6.86 6.75 -1.24
C PRO A 245 -7.46 7.19 -2.57
N LEU A 246 -8.37 6.41 -3.16
CA LEU A 246 -9.10 6.76 -4.38
C LEU A 246 -10.42 7.45 -4.09
N GLU A 247 -11.10 7.08 -3.00
CA GLU A 247 -12.41 7.58 -2.63
C GLU A 247 -12.35 8.97 -1.98
N SER A 248 -11.35 9.22 -1.13
CA SER A 248 -11.09 10.52 -0.49
C SER A 248 -9.64 10.98 -0.69
N PRO A 249 -9.19 11.20 -1.95
CA PRO A 249 -7.78 11.42 -2.25
C PRO A 249 -7.23 12.72 -1.64
N ASN A 250 -8.03 13.75 -1.52
CA ASN A 250 -7.59 15.04 -0.98
C ASN A 250 -7.36 14.95 0.53
N GLU A 251 -8.27 14.34 1.26
CA GLU A 251 -8.16 14.17 2.71
C GLU A 251 -7.01 13.21 3.04
N CYS A 252 -6.97 12.04 2.41
CA CYS A 252 -5.88 11.09 2.57
C CYS A 252 -4.52 11.75 2.31
N ARG A 253 -4.38 12.49 1.21
CA ARG A 253 -3.13 13.19 0.87
C ARG A 253 -2.76 14.27 1.89
N ASN A 254 -3.73 14.99 2.44
CA ASN A 254 -3.47 16.01 3.46
C ASN A 254 -2.98 15.39 4.78
N LEU A 255 -3.57 14.28 5.20
CA LEU A 255 -3.12 13.52 6.37
C LEU A 255 -1.69 13.01 6.16
N LEU A 256 -1.42 12.35 5.03
CA LEU A 256 -0.07 11.88 4.65
C LEU A 256 0.94 13.03 4.61
N LYS A 257 0.57 14.16 3.98
CA LYS A 257 1.44 15.34 3.90
C LYS A 257 1.84 15.82 5.29
N ASN A 258 0.88 16.06 6.17
CA ASN A 258 1.16 16.60 7.49
C ASN A 258 2.09 15.68 8.28
N PHE A 259 1.80 14.39 8.27
CA PHE A 259 2.58 13.39 8.99
C PHE A 259 4.00 13.22 8.41
N ILE A 260 4.12 13.08 7.10
CA ILE A 260 5.43 12.89 6.45
C ILE A 260 6.29 14.15 6.64
N PHE A 261 5.75 15.35 6.43
CA PHE A 261 6.53 16.59 6.57
C PHE A 261 7.02 16.81 8.00
N SER A 262 6.24 16.40 9.00
CA SER A 262 6.65 16.51 10.41
C SER A 262 7.76 15.53 10.80
N ASN A 263 7.81 14.36 10.16
CA ASN A 263 8.73 13.29 10.53
C ASN A 263 9.92 13.13 9.56
N ASN A 264 9.81 13.66 8.34
CA ASN A 264 10.84 13.56 7.31
C ASN A 264 10.86 14.85 6.48
N PRO A 265 11.24 16.00 7.08
CA PRO A 265 11.21 17.28 6.37
C PRO A 265 12.24 17.31 5.25
N THR A 266 11.86 17.95 4.14
CA THR A 266 12.82 18.38 3.12
C THR A 266 13.48 19.65 3.62
N GLY A 267 14.80 19.66 3.69
CA GLY A 267 15.57 20.80 4.16
C GLY A 267 15.35 22.08 3.35
#